data_0945e79d9ed21eafcf5e9e064ab2c813
#
_entry.id   0945e79d9ed21eafcf5e9e064ab2c813
#
_cell.length_a   1.000
_cell.length_b   1.000
_cell.length_c   1.000
_cell.angle_alpha   90.00
_cell.angle_beta   90.00
_cell.angle_gamma   90.00
#
_symmetry.space_group_name_H-M   'P 1'
#
loop_
_entity.id
_entity.type
_entity.pdbx_description
1 polymer ?
#
loop_
_entity_poly.entity_id
_entity_poly.type
_entity_poly.pdbx_seq_one_letter_code
_entity_poly.pdbx_strand_id
1 'polypeptide(L)'
;STALTEHVVNLAKKNTICITCRRDGMVYKSNGFFINNRILLLPKHCALELGRGIWTFARPTKNGEINERSLHVDPEASLSVFSPSKDLAAVYCTGLWEFKDLTKYFRVEHCVHKSSVTSVFWKGEEIRCRNSGVVTDSKVLRHAIAGKQYYVGWTGHSTRTPEHGWCGGPVVCDTKDPHIVGFHVAGRGRESFYMGVDKDDIDEIVEHFHGQYHTPVVDSSRTSELHGKSVIDTNIHEFCATQQGFQSVPMDVIGRLPGTGKRRFKTRRTPFASQVLEFFGAEEKFAVPPGGARIVDDELKSPWVNCMKELSMCEHKFPQHHIDRAVNEIVEQLKDSVKEYATKNPHLSRPLTIDEVCNGIENSKLHGMDWNTSAGPKPFDWKGPAPLRTRLKKDWLENDEHPYVLDENMRKYIQENDERLRRGERTVNTLRAALKDEPLKKEKCRDFRTRVFVVDQLPHLANAMKYFSPILNALGTMPYKVRSAIGLNPHSHDWEKLREYLSWDGKVGADHGVFWDIKAFDKTLPANLVKAAWSVYLHLAEAMGYSAEDLEAMKTILEE
;
A
#
# COMPACT_ATOMS: atom_id res chain seq x y z
N SER A 1 39.53 -9.38 -10.78
CA SER A 1 38.06 -9.12 -10.85
C SER A 1 37.74 -8.19 -11.99
N THR A 2 36.65 -8.41 -12.68
CA THR A 2 36.17 -7.50 -13.71
C THR A 2 35.55 -6.27 -13.06
N ALA A 3 35.48 -5.12 -13.75
CA ALA A 3 34.80 -3.93 -13.25
C ALA A 3 33.34 -4.23 -12.87
N LEU A 4 32.71 -5.24 -13.50
CA LEU A 4 31.38 -5.70 -13.22
C LEU A 4 31.30 -6.43 -11.88
N THR A 5 32.29 -7.29 -11.56
CA THR A 5 32.41 -7.96 -10.25
C THR A 5 32.58 -6.94 -9.13
N GLU A 6 33.43 -5.95 -9.32
CA GLU A 6 33.59 -4.87 -8.34
C GLU A 6 32.30 -4.08 -8.10
N HIS A 7 31.52 -3.87 -9.16
CA HIS A 7 30.22 -3.22 -9.04
C HIS A 7 29.27 -4.03 -8.15
N VAL A 8 29.12 -5.35 -8.39
CA VAL A 8 28.25 -6.23 -7.58
C VAL A 8 28.74 -6.33 -6.14
N VAL A 9 30.06 -6.47 -5.93
CA VAL A 9 30.67 -6.48 -4.59
C VAL A 9 30.40 -5.15 -3.86
N ASN A 10 30.48 -4.01 -4.53
CA ASN A 10 30.19 -2.71 -3.92
C ASN A 10 28.70 -2.54 -3.58
N LEU A 11 27.82 -3.14 -4.36
CA LEU A 11 26.39 -3.21 -4.00
C LEU A 11 26.17 -4.12 -2.79
N ALA A 12 26.80 -5.27 -2.76
CA ALA A 12 26.74 -6.21 -1.63
C ALA A 12 27.24 -5.55 -0.34
N LYS A 13 28.37 -4.82 -0.38
CA LYS A 13 28.87 -4.05 0.78
C LYS A 13 27.83 -3.08 1.35
N LYS A 14 27.11 -2.37 0.49
CA LYS A 14 26.12 -1.38 0.91
C LYS A 14 24.88 -1.99 1.58
N ASN A 15 24.60 -3.26 1.29
CA ASN A 15 23.46 -4.00 1.83
C ASN A 15 23.86 -4.96 2.96
N THR A 16 25.16 -5.09 3.27
CA THR A 16 25.67 -5.91 4.38
C THR A 16 25.74 -5.07 5.64
N ILE A 17 25.21 -5.60 6.74
CA ILE A 17 25.16 -4.95 8.04
C ILE A 17 25.75 -5.87 9.12
N CYS A 18 26.19 -5.24 10.22
CA CYS A 18 26.50 -5.93 11.45
C CYS A 18 25.25 -5.96 12.35
N ILE A 19 24.90 -7.11 12.90
CA ILE A 19 23.79 -7.28 13.83
C ILE A 19 24.38 -7.70 15.17
N THR A 20 23.97 -7.04 16.24
CA THR A 20 24.30 -7.42 17.61
C THR A 20 23.04 -7.55 18.46
N CYS A 21 23.01 -8.53 19.33
CA CYS A 21 21.99 -8.69 20.36
C CYS A 21 22.67 -8.89 21.71
N ARG A 22 22.25 -8.12 22.72
CA ARG A 22 22.72 -8.28 24.10
C ARG A 22 21.66 -9.02 24.89
N ARG A 23 22.05 -10.18 25.43
CA ARG A 23 21.15 -11.01 26.23
C ARG A 23 21.96 -11.73 27.32
N ASP A 24 21.46 -11.76 28.53
CA ASP A 24 22.06 -12.44 29.68
C ASP A 24 23.54 -12.08 29.93
N GLY A 25 23.89 -10.80 29.72
CA GLY A 25 25.25 -10.29 29.86
C GLY A 25 26.20 -10.64 28.69
N MET A 26 25.73 -11.40 27.71
CA MET A 26 26.49 -11.82 26.53
C MET A 26 26.13 -10.94 25.33
N VAL A 27 27.10 -10.77 24.42
CA VAL A 27 26.91 -10.08 23.15
C VAL A 27 27.01 -11.08 22.01
N TYR A 28 25.90 -11.29 21.34
CA TYR A 28 25.82 -12.14 20.13
C TYR A 28 26.00 -11.25 18.91
N LYS A 29 26.74 -11.71 17.90
CA LYS A 29 27.08 -10.92 16.72
C LYS A 29 27.00 -11.76 15.46
N SER A 30 26.38 -11.23 14.40
CA SER A 30 26.29 -11.83 13.07
C SER A 30 26.37 -10.78 11.98
N ASN A 31 26.69 -11.18 10.75
CA ASN A 31 26.38 -10.38 9.59
C ASN A 31 24.94 -10.67 9.12
N GLY A 32 24.34 -9.69 8.50
CA GLY A 32 23.08 -9.82 7.80
C GLY A 32 23.15 -9.10 6.47
N PHE A 33 22.37 -9.55 5.52
CA PHE A 33 22.35 -9.02 4.17
C PHE A 33 20.93 -8.67 3.73
N PHE A 34 20.69 -7.42 3.39
CA PHE A 34 19.42 -6.99 2.84
C PHE A 34 19.33 -7.25 1.35
N ILE A 35 18.41 -8.12 0.93
CA ILE A 35 18.15 -8.35 -0.49
C ILE A 35 17.32 -7.23 -1.13
N ASN A 36 16.54 -6.53 -0.30
CA ASN A 36 15.80 -5.33 -0.64
C ASN A 36 15.65 -4.44 0.59
N ASN A 37 14.82 -3.41 0.52
CA ASN A 37 14.64 -2.44 1.62
C ASN A 37 14.29 -3.04 2.99
N ARG A 38 13.80 -4.28 3.07
CA ARG A 38 13.16 -4.79 4.29
C ARG A 38 13.40 -6.25 4.60
N ILE A 39 13.83 -7.03 3.63
CA ILE A 39 14.08 -8.46 3.81
C ILE A 39 15.55 -8.65 4.10
N LEU A 40 15.81 -9.00 5.34
CA LEU A 40 17.12 -9.36 5.85
C LEU A 40 17.32 -10.88 5.72
N LEU A 41 18.39 -11.30 5.08
CA LEU A 41 18.84 -12.69 5.07
C LEU A 41 20.01 -12.87 6.00
N LEU A 42 20.02 -13.99 6.74
CA LEU A 42 21.13 -14.44 7.56
C LEU A 42 21.04 -15.97 7.75
N PRO A 43 22.15 -16.63 8.19
CA PRO A 43 22.08 -18.03 8.52
C PRO A 43 21.08 -18.30 9.66
N LYS A 44 20.31 -19.37 9.55
CA LYS A 44 19.31 -19.74 10.54
C LYS A 44 19.90 -19.94 11.94
N HIS A 45 21.07 -20.59 12.02
CA HIS A 45 21.76 -20.75 13.31
C HIS A 45 22.10 -19.39 13.94
N CYS A 46 22.52 -18.39 13.13
CA CYS A 46 22.79 -17.04 13.63
C CYS A 46 21.52 -16.33 14.13
N ALA A 47 20.40 -16.48 13.40
CA ALA A 47 19.13 -15.91 13.82
C ALA A 47 18.66 -16.52 15.17
N LEU A 48 18.81 -17.83 15.34
CA LEU A 48 18.48 -18.53 16.59
C LEU A 48 19.43 -18.14 17.73
N GLU A 49 20.72 -17.95 17.44
CA GLU A 49 21.73 -17.52 18.42
C GLU A 49 21.48 -16.08 18.89
N LEU A 50 21.17 -15.15 17.97
CA LEU A 50 20.71 -13.80 18.30
C LEU A 50 19.45 -13.86 19.17
N GLY A 51 18.52 -14.78 18.85
CA GLY A 51 17.30 -15.05 19.60
C GLY A 51 16.35 -13.86 19.64
N ARG A 52 15.33 -13.96 20.50
CA ARG A 52 14.35 -12.91 20.72
C ARG A 52 14.96 -11.79 21.55
N GLY A 53 14.79 -10.53 21.10
CA GLY A 53 15.26 -9.38 21.85
C GLY A 53 15.47 -8.14 20.97
N ILE A 54 16.19 -7.18 21.52
CA ILE A 54 16.58 -5.97 20.79
C ILE A 54 17.82 -6.27 19.96
N TRP A 55 17.66 -6.24 18.65
CA TRP A 55 18.77 -6.34 17.71
C TRP A 55 19.23 -4.93 17.35
N THR A 56 20.52 -4.66 17.51
CA THR A 56 21.15 -3.44 17.05
C THR A 56 21.84 -3.70 15.73
N PHE A 57 21.48 -2.91 14.73
CA PHE A 57 21.98 -2.96 13.36
C PHE A 57 22.97 -1.82 13.16
N ALA A 58 24.16 -2.13 12.69
CA ALA A 58 25.21 -1.15 12.45
C ALA A 58 25.54 -1.05 10.97
N ARG A 59 25.67 0.17 10.47
CA ARG A 59 26.01 0.49 9.08
C ARG A 59 27.04 1.64 9.02
N PRO A 60 28.07 1.58 8.15
CA PRO A 60 28.99 2.70 7.97
C PRO A 60 28.28 3.85 7.22
N THR A 61 28.52 5.06 7.66
CA THR A 61 28.14 6.28 6.96
C THR A 61 29.14 6.59 5.82
N LYS A 62 28.80 7.57 5.00
CA LYS A 62 29.71 8.05 3.95
C LYS A 62 31.01 8.65 4.51
N ASN A 63 30.98 9.11 5.74
CA ASN A 63 32.10 9.74 6.46
C ASN A 63 32.93 8.73 7.27
N GLY A 64 32.61 7.42 7.19
CA GLY A 64 33.30 6.38 7.96
C GLY A 64 32.79 6.20 9.40
N GLU A 65 31.85 7.00 9.85
CA GLU A 65 31.20 6.82 11.15
C GLU A 65 30.22 5.65 11.11
N ILE A 66 29.98 5.01 12.25
CA ILE A 66 28.99 3.93 12.37
C ILE A 66 27.66 4.55 12.79
N ASN A 67 26.62 4.28 12.00
CA ASN A 67 25.23 4.59 12.36
C ASN A 67 24.57 3.32 12.85
N GLU A 68 23.93 3.39 14.01
CA GLU A 68 23.23 2.26 14.64
C GLU A 68 21.75 2.54 14.73
N ARG A 69 20.96 1.47 14.55
CA ARG A 69 19.51 1.45 14.79
C ARG A 69 19.13 0.16 15.47
N SER A 70 18.14 0.22 16.34
CA SER A 70 17.69 -0.95 17.10
C SER A 70 16.24 -1.28 16.77
N LEU A 71 15.93 -2.57 16.66
CA LEU A 71 14.58 -3.10 16.52
C LEU A 71 14.39 -4.27 17.50
N HIS A 72 13.17 -4.42 17.99
CA HIS A 72 12.79 -5.65 18.68
C HIS A 72 12.49 -6.72 17.63
N VAL A 73 13.22 -7.83 17.66
CA VAL A 73 13.08 -8.95 16.73
C VAL A 73 12.77 -10.22 17.51
N ASP A 74 11.81 -10.97 17.01
CA ASP A 74 11.52 -12.33 17.45
C ASP A 74 11.68 -13.26 16.24
N PRO A 75 12.80 -13.99 16.11
CA PRO A 75 13.05 -14.85 14.95
C PRO A 75 12.06 -16.01 14.81
N GLU A 76 11.35 -16.36 15.88
CA GLU A 76 10.35 -17.44 15.87
C GLU A 76 8.94 -16.92 15.60
N ALA A 77 8.77 -15.60 15.51
CA ALA A 77 7.49 -14.98 15.20
C ALA A 77 7.13 -15.08 13.72
N SER A 78 5.87 -14.75 13.40
CA SER A 78 5.31 -14.75 12.04
C SER A 78 6.02 -13.82 11.03
N LEU A 79 6.96 -12.99 11.50
CA LEU A 79 7.76 -12.07 10.68
C LEU A 79 9.06 -12.68 10.14
N SER A 80 9.30 -13.95 10.40
CA SER A 80 10.50 -14.67 9.96
C SER A 80 10.14 -15.93 9.20
N VAL A 81 10.95 -16.25 8.20
CA VAL A 81 10.86 -17.50 7.45
C VAL A 81 12.13 -18.28 7.65
N PHE A 82 12.00 -19.54 7.99
CA PHE A 82 13.11 -20.47 8.08
C PHE A 82 13.03 -21.50 6.95
N SER A 83 14.05 -21.58 6.13
CA SER A 83 14.15 -22.66 5.15
C SER A 83 14.18 -24.01 5.87
N PRO A 84 13.37 -24.99 5.43
CA PRO A 84 13.37 -26.32 6.04
C PRO A 84 14.64 -27.13 5.73
N SER A 85 15.28 -26.89 4.58
CA SER A 85 16.41 -27.67 4.08
C SER A 85 17.75 -26.93 4.09
N LYS A 86 17.75 -25.61 4.16
CA LYS A 86 18.93 -24.76 4.14
C LYS A 86 19.11 -24.05 5.50
N ASP A 87 20.34 -23.72 5.84
CA ASP A 87 20.65 -22.88 7.01
C ASP A 87 20.36 -21.41 6.73
N LEU A 88 19.14 -21.12 6.29
CA LEU A 88 18.69 -19.81 5.84
C LEU A 88 17.49 -19.33 6.67
N ALA A 89 17.59 -18.11 7.13
CA ALA A 89 16.50 -17.37 7.73
C ALA A 89 16.32 -16.05 7.00
N ALA A 90 15.09 -15.67 6.81
CA ALA A 90 14.69 -14.37 6.31
C ALA A 90 13.85 -13.65 7.36
N VAL A 91 14.23 -12.44 7.70
CA VAL A 91 13.57 -11.62 8.71
C VAL A 91 13.08 -10.33 8.06
N TYR A 92 11.82 -9.99 8.32
CA TYR A 92 11.27 -8.74 7.83
C TYR A 92 11.56 -7.61 8.81
N CYS A 93 12.35 -6.64 8.36
CA CYS A 93 12.80 -5.51 9.17
C CYS A 93 12.23 -4.20 8.65
N THR A 94 11.55 -3.43 9.49
CA THR A 94 11.02 -2.11 9.18
C THR A 94 11.72 -1.02 9.98
N GLY A 95 11.73 0.21 9.48
CA GLY A 95 12.29 1.33 10.25
C GLY A 95 13.81 1.48 10.19
N LEU A 96 14.52 0.60 9.48
CA LEU A 96 15.94 0.73 9.19
C LEU A 96 16.20 1.67 8.00
N TRP A 97 17.42 1.69 7.51
CA TRP A 97 17.82 2.47 6.33
C TRP A 97 17.21 1.94 5.04
N GLU A 98 17.27 2.73 3.98
CA GLU A 98 16.96 2.25 2.63
C GLU A 98 18.12 1.40 2.10
N PHE A 99 17.79 0.18 1.68
CA PHE A 99 18.71 -0.73 1.00
C PHE A 99 18.32 -0.87 -0.47
N LYS A 100 19.27 -1.20 -1.32
CA LYS A 100 19.00 -1.44 -2.73
C LYS A 100 18.33 -2.78 -2.94
N ASP A 101 17.46 -2.86 -3.94
CA ASP A 101 16.94 -4.14 -4.41
C ASP A 101 18.02 -4.87 -5.21
N LEU A 102 18.47 -5.98 -4.66
CA LEU A 102 19.49 -6.84 -5.24
C LEU A 102 18.95 -8.21 -5.68
N THR A 103 17.64 -8.43 -5.64
CA THR A 103 17.00 -9.70 -6.03
C THR A 103 17.36 -10.14 -7.45
N LYS A 104 17.62 -9.20 -8.35
CA LYS A 104 18.06 -9.48 -9.72
C LYS A 104 19.49 -10.05 -9.85
N TYR A 105 20.28 -9.98 -8.81
CA TYR A 105 21.66 -10.51 -8.80
C TYR A 105 21.75 -11.95 -8.30
N PHE A 106 20.65 -12.62 -8.06
CA PHE A 106 20.58 -14.05 -7.82
C PHE A 106 20.23 -14.77 -9.12
N ARG A 107 20.71 -16.03 -9.30
CA ARG A 107 20.47 -16.86 -10.49
C ARG A 107 19.79 -18.14 -10.12
N VAL A 108 19.03 -18.71 -11.06
CA VAL A 108 18.39 -20.03 -10.87
C VAL A 108 19.44 -21.13 -10.80
N GLU A 109 20.48 -21.03 -11.63
CA GLU A 109 21.59 -21.97 -11.61
C GLU A 109 22.90 -21.25 -11.33
N HIS A 110 23.72 -21.83 -10.46
CA HIS A 110 25.02 -21.32 -10.12
C HIS A 110 26.13 -22.17 -10.74
N CYS A 111 26.91 -21.58 -11.63
CA CYS A 111 28.11 -22.19 -12.15
C CYS A 111 29.34 -21.69 -11.35
N VAL A 112 29.52 -22.23 -10.13
CA VAL A 112 30.65 -21.84 -9.26
C VAL A 112 31.83 -22.81 -9.29
N HIS A 113 31.76 -23.86 -10.08
CA HIS A 113 32.82 -24.87 -10.16
C HIS A 113 34.15 -24.24 -10.60
N LYS A 114 35.17 -24.38 -9.74
CA LYS A 114 36.51 -23.80 -9.94
C LYS A 114 36.54 -22.28 -10.14
N SER A 115 35.52 -21.57 -9.71
CA SER A 115 35.47 -20.11 -9.82
C SER A 115 36.09 -19.44 -8.60
N SER A 116 36.53 -18.21 -8.76
CA SER A 116 36.85 -17.33 -7.64
C SER A 116 35.58 -16.70 -7.08
N VAL A 117 35.52 -16.56 -5.77
CA VAL A 117 34.41 -15.84 -5.10
C VAL A 117 34.93 -14.80 -4.14
N THR A 118 34.17 -13.75 -3.95
CA THR A 118 34.44 -12.67 -3.00
C THR A 118 33.38 -12.70 -1.90
N SER A 119 33.80 -12.99 -0.65
CA SER A 119 32.96 -12.87 0.54
C SER A 119 33.01 -11.44 1.07
N VAL A 120 31.86 -10.91 1.48
CA VAL A 120 31.71 -9.58 2.08
C VAL A 120 31.25 -9.76 3.52
N PHE A 121 31.94 -9.17 4.49
CA PHE A 121 31.62 -9.32 5.91
C PHE A 121 32.14 -8.16 6.75
N TRP A 122 31.58 -7.96 7.93
CA TRP A 122 32.06 -7.03 8.92
C TRP A 122 33.19 -7.64 9.76
N LYS A 123 34.24 -6.86 9.94
CA LYS A 123 35.31 -7.16 10.90
C LYS A 123 35.60 -5.92 11.74
N GLY A 124 35.28 -6.00 13.04
CA GLY A 124 35.31 -4.80 13.90
C GLY A 124 34.27 -3.78 13.45
N GLU A 125 34.74 -2.60 13.05
CA GLU A 125 33.91 -1.49 12.59
C GLU A 125 33.93 -1.27 11.08
N GLU A 126 34.55 -2.20 10.33
CA GLU A 126 34.75 -2.08 8.88
C GLU A 126 34.14 -3.25 8.11
N ILE A 127 33.63 -2.95 6.90
CA ILE A 127 33.25 -3.97 5.93
C ILE A 127 34.50 -4.37 5.13
N ARG A 128 34.81 -5.67 5.16
CA ARG A 128 35.94 -6.26 4.45
C ARG A 128 35.48 -7.25 3.39
N CYS A 129 36.35 -7.45 2.40
CA CYS A 129 36.18 -8.44 1.35
C CYS A 129 37.31 -9.42 1.36
N ARG A 130 37.00 -10.66 0.96
CA ARG A 130 37.97 -11.72 0.84
C ARG A 130 37.70 -12.60 -0.36
N ASN A 131 38.72 -12.83 -1.15
CA ASN A 131 38.69 -13.73 -2.29
C ASN A 131 39.06 -15.16 -1.87
N SER A 132 38.35 -16.12 -2.41
CA SER A 132 38.62 -17.55 -2.19
C SER A 132 38.39 -18.32 -3.49
N GLY A 133 39.14 -19.38 -3.70
CA GLY A 133 38.81 -20.39 -4.71
C GLY A 133 37.69 -21.29 -4.20
N VAL A 134 36.79 -21.71 -5.07
CA VAL A 134 35.65 -22.55 -4.70
C VAL A 134 35.78 -23.93 -5.30
N VAL A 135 35.58 -24.94 -4.47
CA VAL A 135 35.38 -26.32 -4.87
C VAL A 135 33.91 -26.68 -4.66
N THR A 136 33.27 -27.17 -5.71
CA THR A 136 31.85 -27.55 -5.66
C THR A 136 31.66 -28.93 -5.04
N ASP A 137 31.59 -28.99 -3.74
CA ASP A 137 31.15 -30.20 -3.01
C ASP A 137 30.01 -29.86 -2.06
N SER A 138 28.91 -30.55 -2.20
CA SER A 138 27.83 -30.50 -1.22
C SER A 138 28.28 -31.16 0.08
N LYS A 139 28.35 -30.40 1.17
CA LYS A 139 28.66 -30.95 2.50
C LYS A 139 27.50 -30.68 3.45
N VAL A 140 27.22 -31.66 4.28
CA VAL A 140 26.27 -31.52 5.39
C VAL A 140 27.04 -31.13 6.64
N LEU A 141 26.73 -29.95 7.19
CA LEU A 141 27.30 -29.48 8.45
C LEU A 141 26.36 -29.76 9.61
N ARG A 142 26.94 -30.23 10.73
CA ARG A 142 26.22 -30.28 12.00
C ARG A 142 26.46 -28.98 12.75
N HIS A 143 25.37 -28.24 13.03
CA HIS A 143 25.42 -27.09 13.92
C HIS A 143 25.18 -27.53 15.37
N ALA A 144 26.00 -27.02 16.28
CA ALA A 144 25.94 -27.35 17.69
C ALA A 144 24.66 -26.89 18.39
N ILE A 145 24.02 -25.82 17.88
CA ILE A 145 22.91 -25.12 18.52
C ILE A 145 21.58 -25.87 18.47
N ALA A 146 21.41 -26.85 17.63
CA ALA A 146 20.12 -27.56 17.56
C ALA A 146 20.24 -29.07 17.27
N GLY A 147 21.45 -29.63 17.21
CA GLY A 147 21.65 -31.02 16.78
C GLY A 147 21.17 -31.31 15.35
N LYS A 148 20.74 -30.28 14.61
CA LYS A 148 20.23 -30.37 13.24
C LYS A 148 21.36 -30.29 12.25
N GLN A 149 21.26 -31.09 11.18
CA GLN A 149 22.16 -31.01 10.03
C GLN A 149 21.60 -30.04 9.03
N TYR A 150 22.44 -29.12 8.54
CA TYR A 150 22.11 -28.22 7.49
C TYR A 150 22.93 -28.52 6.24
N TYR A 151 22.29 -28.35 5.09
CA TYR A 151 22.92 -28.57 3.81
C TYR A 151 23.82 -27.39 3.45
N VAL A 152 25.05 -27.64 3.05
CA VAL A 152 26.00 -26.64 2.58
C VAL A 152 26.26 -26.88 1.11
N GLY A 153 26.00 -25.83 0.26
CA GLY A 153 26.13 -25.97 -1.17
C GLY A 153 27.55 -26.05 -1.68
N TRP A 154 28.51 -25.29 -1.06
CA TRP A 154 29.89 -25.22 -1.53
C TRP A 154 30.91 -25.09 -0.42
N THR A 155 32.15 -25.43 -0.77
CA THR A 155 33.32 -25.15 0.05
C THR A 155 34.30 -24.30 -0.74
N GLY A 156 34.95 -23.37 -0.05
CA GLY A 156 36.00 -22.56 -0.60
C GLY A 156 37.30 -22.68 0.18
N HIS A 157 38.42 -22.61 -0.52
CA HIS A 157 39.75 -22.55 0.10
C HIS A 157 40.26 -21.14 0.15
N SER A 158 40.64 -20.69 1.31
CA SER A 158 41.16 -19.37 1.57
C SER A 158 42.59 -19.39 2.08
N THR A 159 43.33 -18.34 1.80
CA THR A 159 44.72 -18.17 2.27
C THR A 159 44.84 -17.94 3.77
N ARG A 160 43.75 -17.60 4.43
CA ARG A 160 43.69 -17.38 5.89
C ARG A 160 42.49 -18.14 6.49
N THR A 161 42.60 -18.50 7.78
CA THR A 161 41.52 -19.12 8.53
C THR A 161 40.33 -18.19 8.66
N PRO A 162 39.07 -18.66 8.37
CA PRO A 162 37.86 -17.91 8.68
C PRO A 162 37.78 -17.64 10.19
N GLU A 163 37.37 -16.42 10.52
CA GLU A 163 37.27 -15.99 11.91
C GLU A 163 35.79 -16.01 12.36
N HIS A 164 35.56 -16.09 13.67
CA HIS A 164 34.25 -15.93 14.25
C HIS A 164 33.63 -14.56 13.83
N GLY A 165 32.33 -14.56 13.51
CA GLY A 165 31.60 -13.37 13.11
C GLY A 165 31.53 -13.11 11.61
N TRP A 166 32.02 -14.02 10.74
CA TRP A 166 31.87 -13.89 9.28
C TRP A 166 30.56 -14.48 8.76
N CYS A 167 29.87 -15.28 9.57
CA CYS A 167 28.59 -15.89 9.19
C CYS A 167 27.56 -14.83 8.80
N GLY A 168 26.81 -15.10 7.73
CA GLY A 168 25.81 -14.21 7.16
C GLY A 168 26.33 -13.21 6.12
N GLY A 169 27.62 -13.15 5.90
CA GLY A 169 28.19 -12.34 4.84
C GLY A 169 27.89 -12.92 3.46
N PRO A 170 27.39 -12.09 2.49
CA PRO A 170 27.11 -12.54 1.14
C PRO A 170 28.39 -12.91 0.36
N VAL A 171 28.23 -13.82 -0.59
CA VAL A 171 29.30 -14.32 -1.45
C VAL A 171 28.97 -14.01 -2.89
N VAL A 172 29.85 -13.29 -3.56
CA VAL A 172 29.74 -12.89 -4.97
C VAL A 172 30.68 -13.75 -5.82
N CYS A 173 30.14 -14.35 -6.88
CA CYS A 173 30.94 -15.14 -7.82
C CYS A 173 31.63 -14.21 -8.84
N ASP A 174 32.94 -14.43 -9.06
CA ASP A 174 33.78 -13.69 -10.02
C ASP A 174 33.77 -14.43 -11.36
N THR A 175 32.74 -14.20 -12.15
CA THR A 175 32.53 -14.76 -13.47
C THR A 175 32.31 -13.65 -14.51
N LYS A 176 32.06 -14.01 -15.76
CA LYS A 176 31.67 -13.05 -16.80
C LYS A 176 30.32 -12.37 -16.50
N ASP A 177 29.45 -13.07 -15.76
CA ASP A 177 28.17 -12.56 -15.26
C ASP A 177 28.16 -12.66 -13.72
N PRO A 178 28.76 -11.68 -13.01
CA PRO A 178 28.89 -11.73 -11.56
C PRO A 178 27.54 -11.63 -10.86
N HIS A 179 27.33 -12.49 -9.90
CA HIS A 179 26.08 -12.62 -9.15
C HIS A 179 26.33 -13.11 -7.72
N ILE A 180 25.31 -12.98 -6.87
CA ILE A 180 25.33 -13.45 -5.49
C ILE A 180 24.98 -14.93 -5.50
N VAL A 181 25.85 -15.75 -4.93
CA VAL A 181 25.71 -17.21 -4.95
C VAL A 181 25.25 -17.78 -3.60
N GLY A 182 25.32 -16.99 -2.54
CA GLY A 182 24.90 -17.42 -1.21
C GLY A 182 25.59 -16.68 -0.09
N PHE A 183 25.75 -17.35 1.05
CA PHE A 183 26.25 -16.76 2.28
C PHE A 183 27.32 -17.64 2.93
N HIS A 184 28.27 -17.00 3.61
CA HIS A 184 29.23 -17.70 4.46
C HIS A 184 28.51 -18.20 5.74
N VAL A 185 28.62 -19.48 6.03
CA VAL A 185 27.91 -20.11 7.16
C VAL A 185 28.84 -20.76 8.21
N ALA A 186 30.03 -21.15 7.80
CA ALA A 186 31.00 -21.77 8.73
C ALA A 186 32.42 -21.77 8.16
N GLY A 187 33.39 -22.10 8.99
CA GLY A 187 34.78 -22.30 8.58
C GLY A 187 35.47 -23.39 9.39
N ARG A 188 36.41 -24.11 8.77
CA ARG A 188 37.25 -25.10 9.44
C ARG A 188 38.68 -25.06 8.89
N GLY A 189 39.63 -24.65 9.69
CA GLY A 189 40.98 -24.41 9.21
C GLY A 189 41.01 -23.34 8.11
N ARG A 190 41.49 -23.69 6.92
CA ARG A 190 41.49 -22.81 5.74
C ARG A 190 40.25 -22.97 4.83
N GLU A 191 39.34 -23.86 5.20
CA GLU A 191 38.11 -24.09 4.46
C GLU A 191 37.03 -23.13 4.94
N SER A 192 36.32 -22.52 3.99
CA SER A 192 35.09 -21.76 4.21
C SER A 192 33.92 -22.51 3.62
N PHE A 193 32.82 -22.56 4.34
CA PHE A 193 31.59 -23.21 3.90
C PHE A 193 30.54 -22.16 3.52
N TYR A 194 29.96 -22.36 2.35
CA TYR A 194 28.99 -21.43 1.76
C TYR A 194 27.67 -22.13 1.55
N MET A 195 26.61 -21.52 2.04
CA MET A 195 25.26 -21.94 1.75
C MET A 195 24.83 -21.32 0.43
N GLY A 196 24.39 -22.16 -0.52
CA GLY A 196 23.84 -21.72 -1.79
C GLY A 196 22.43 -21.13 -1.60
N VAL A 197 22.20 -19.97 -2.20
CA VAL A 197 20.90 -19.33 -2.30
C VAL A 197 20.68 -18.95 -3.74
N ASP A 198 19.67 -19.53 -4.36
CA ASP A 198 19.32 -19.31 -5.76
C ASP A 198 18.15 -18.31 -5.93
N LYS A 199 17.79 -18.06 -7.17
CA LYS A 199 16.71 -17.12 -7.48
C LYS A 199 15.35 -17.63 -6.99
N ASP A 200 15.13 -18.93 -7.01
CA ASP A 200 13.87 -19.54 -6.58
C ASP A 200 13.69 -19.37 -5.06
N ASP A 201 14.76 -19.58 -4.26
CA ASP A 201 14.74 -19.26 -2.83
C ASP A 201 14.38 -17.79 -2.56
N ILE A 202 14.94 -16.87 -3.35
CA ILE A 202 14.70 -15.43 -3.19
C ILE A 202 13.26 -15.10 -3.57
N ASP A 203 12.75 -15.65 -4.66
CA ASP A 203 11.39 -15.40 -5.11
C ASP A 203 10.37 -15.95 -4.13
N GLU A 204 10.59 -17.16 -3.58
CA GLU A 204 9.75 -17.75 -2.53
C GLU A 204 9.73 -16.87 -1.26
N ILE A 205 10.89 -16.39 -0.82
CA ILE A 205 11.00 -15.50 0.35
C ILE A 205 10.29 -14.18 0.09
N VAL A 206 10.50 -13.57 -1.07
CA VAL A 206 9.88 -12.30 -1.45
C VAL A 206 8.36 -12.47 -1.54
N GLU A 207 7.88 -13.55 -2.16
CA GLU A 207 6.46 -13.86 -2.26
C GLU A 207 5.82 -14.11 -0.90
N HIS A 208 6.50 -14.86 -0.01
CA HIS A 208 6.03 -15.10 1.35
C HIS A 208 5.78 -13.79 2.09
N PHE A 209 6.73 -12.87 2.07
CA PHE A 209 6.56 -11.58 2.73
C PHE A 209 5.58 -10.66 2.00
N HIS A 210 5.50 -10.71 0.68
CA HIS A 210 4.47 -10.00 -0.07
C HIS A 210 3.06 -10.54 0.23
N GLY A 211 2.90 -11.85 0.30
CA GLY A 211 1.63 -12.50 0.61
C GLY A 211 1.13 -12.18 2.03
N GLN A 212 2.01 -12.19 3.02
CA GLN A 212 1.63 -11.92 4.42
C GLN A 212 1.31 -10.46 4.70
N TYR A 213 1.93 -9.52 3.98
CA TYR A 213 1.76 -8.08 4.22
C TYR A 213 0.71 -7.41 3.34
N HIS A 214 0.08 -8.13 2.44
CA HIS A 214 -1.12 -7.68 1.75
C HIS A 214 -2.42 -7.95 2.52
N THR A 215 -2.34 -8.62 3.65
CA THR A 215 -3.48 -8.96 4.47
C THR A 215 -3.23 -8.54 5.92
N PRO A 216 -3.73 -7.38 6.37
CA PRO A 216 -3.88 -7.17 7.80
C PRO A 216 -4.97 -8.12 8.29
N VAL A 217 -4.58 -9.18 9.00
CA VAL A 217 -5.54 -9.95 9.80
C VAL A 217 -5.94 -9.06 10.98
N VAL A 218 -6.99 -8.30 10.82
CA VAL A 218 -7.67 -7.70 11.95
C VAL A 218 -8.67 -8.73 12.46
N ASP A 219 -8.19 -9.66 13.25
CA ASP A 219 -9.07 -10.39 14.16
C ASP A 219 -9.44 -9.40 15.27
N SER A 220 -10.65 -8.88 15.21
CA SER A 220 -11.17 -7.92 16.18
C SER A 220 -11.18 -8.45 17.62
N SER A 221 -11.07 -9.78 17.81
CA SER A 221 -10.93 -10.42 19.13
C SER A 221 -9.52 -10.30 19.71
N ARG A 222 -8.50 -9.95 18.89
CA ARG A 222 -7.09 -9.81 19.30
C ARG A 222 -6.58 -8.38 19.42
N THR A 223 -7.43 -7.37 19.19
CA THR A 223 -7.03 -5.96 19.31
C THR A 223 -6.51 -5.59 20.70
N SER A 224 -7.01 -6.25 21.75
CA SER A 224 -6.53 -6.05 23.12
C SER A 224 -5.13 -6.63 23.38
N GLU A 225 -4.71 -7.67 22.63
CA GLU A 225 -3.37 -8.26 22.76
C GLU A 225 -2.33 -7.50 21.89
N LEU A 226 -2.75 -6.84 20.82
CA LEU A 226 -1.89 -6.02 19.98
C LEU A 226 -1.46 -4.71 20.67
N HIS A 227 -2.23 -4.21 21.62
CA HIS A 227 -1.87 -3.03 22.43
C HIS A 227 -0.62 -3.23 23.28
N GLY A 228 -0.20 -4.46 23.55
CA GLY A 228 1.00 -4.78 24.34
C GLY A 228 2.25 -5.13 23.54
N LYS A 229 2.14 -5.40 22.21
CA LYS A 229 3.24 -5.96 21.39
C LYS A 229 3.34 -5.31 20.01
N SER A 230 3.19 -3.99 19.93
CA SER A 230 3.24 -3.32 18.64
C SER A 230 4.64 -3.31 18.04
N VAL A 231 4.77 -3.83 16.82
CA VAL A 231 5.84 -3.49 15.88
C VAL A 231 5.52 -2.11 15.27
N ILE A 232 5.07 -1.18 16.09
CA ILE A 232 4.85 0.21 15.68
C ILE A 232 6.20 0.88 15.80
N ASP A 233 6.62 1.58 14.76
CA ASP A 233 7.72 2.52 14.83
C ASP A 233 7.37 3.52 15.96
N THR A 234 7.93 3.26 17.14
CA THR A 234 7.66 4.02 18.37
C THR A 234 7.83 5.52 18.15
N ASN A 235 8.73 5.90 17.24
CA ASN A 235 8.98 7.32 16.95
C ASN A 235 7.79 8.01 16.28
N ILE A 236 7.05 7.33 15.39
CA ILE A 236 5.84 7.92 14.78
C ILE A 236 4.69 7.91 15.79
N HIS A 237 4.57 6.86 16.59
CA HIS A 237 3.52 6.77 17.59
C HIS A 237 3.73 7.77 18.72
N GLU A 238 4.94 7.89 19.27
CA GLU A 238 5.30 8.91 20.26
C GLU A 238 5.12 10.31 19.69
N PHE A 239 5.52 10.53 18.46
CA PHE A 239 5.36 11.80 17.78
C PHE A 239 3.88 12.14 17.55
N CYS A 240 3.05 11.19 17.16
CA CYS A 240 1.60 11.37 17.03
C CYS A 240 0.94 11.57 18.40
N ALA A 241 1.37 10.86 19.44
CA ALA A 241 0.83 10.97 20.79
C ALA A 241 1.19 12.30 21.48
N THR A 242 2.33 12.90 21.14
CA THR A 242 2.78 14.18 21.71
C THR A 242 2.25 15.40 20.97
N GLN A 243 1.73 15.27 19.74
CA GLN A 243 1.14 16.39 19.02
C GLN A 243 -0.25 16.72 19.54
N GLN A 244 -0.45 17.96 19.99
CA GLN A 244 -1.77 18.51 20.31
C GLN A 244 -2.71 18.33 19.10
N GLY A 245 -3.82 17.60 19.29
CA GLY A 245 -4.82 17.30 18.28
C GLY A 245 -4.92 15.82 17.88
N PHE A 246 -3.95 14.97 18.26
CA PHE A 246 -4.08 13.52 18.10
C PHE A 246 -4.73 12.82 19.31
N GLN A 247 -4.81 13.48 20.46
CA GLN A 247 -5.40 12.91 21.68
C GLN A 247 -6.92 12.69 21.61
N SER A 248 -7.59 13.26 20.59
CA SER A 248 -9.04 13.13 20.37
C SER A 248 -9.42 12.36 19.11
N VAL A 249 -8.48 11.65 18.48
CA VAL A 249 -8.76 10.92 17.23
C VAL A 249 -9.53 9.65 17.55
N PRO A 250 -10.79 9.48 17.08
CA PRO A 250 -11.53 8.24 17.24
C PRO A 250 -11.06 7.17 16.23
N MET A 251 -9.75 7.05 16.06
CA MET A 251 -9.13 6.09 15.14
C MET A 251 -7.98 5.39 15.87
N ASP A 252 -8.04 4.06 15.88
CA ASP A 252 -6.95 3.25 16.36
C ASP A 252 -5.92 3.04 15.25
N VAL A 253 -4.68 3.45 15.51
CA VAL A 253 -3.56 3.11 14.63
C VAL A 253 -3.08 1.72 15.03
N ILE A 254 -3.55 0.69 14.31
CA ILE A 254 -3.25 -0.71 14.61
C ILE A 254 -1.86 -1.14 14.12
N GLY A 255 -1.24 -0.38 13.20
CA GLY A 255 0.09 -0.69 12.73
C GLY A 255 0.48 0.08 11.48
N ARG A 256 1.71 -0.18 11.02
CA ARG A 256 2.26 0.37 9.80
C ARG A 256 2.45 -0.73 8.78
N LEU A 257 1.78 -0.62 7.64
CA LEU A 257 2.11 -1.45 6.49
C LEU A 257 3.41 -0.95 5.85
N PRO A 258 4.36 -1.85 5.56
CA PRO A 258 5.55 -1.48 4.85
C PRO A 258 5.20 -0.93 3.46
N GLY A 259 5.57 0.31 3.19
CA GLY A 259 5.37 0.91 1.87
C GLY A 259 6.28 0.26 0.83
N THR A 260 5.76 -0.02 -0.33
CA THR A 260 6.47 -0.60 -1.48
C THR A 260 7.44 0.37 -2.17
N GLY A 261 8.18 1.20 -1.42
CA GLY A 261 9.16 2.14 -1.97
C GLY A 261 8.62 3.55 -2.22
N LYS A 262 9.48 4.42 -2.72
CA LYS A 262 9.16 5.84 -3.01
C LYS A 262 8.08 5.90 -4.10
N ARG A 263 6.92 6.41 -3.77
CA ARG A 263 5.93 6.76 -4.78
C ARG A 263 6.46 7.94 -5.58
N ARG A 264 6.66 7.74 -6.87
CA ARG A 264 7.00 8.82 -7.80
C ARG A 264 5.71 9.40 -8.34
N PHE A 265 5.46 10.68 -8.08
CA PHE A 265 4.43 11.41 -8.79
C PHE A 265 4.78 11.49 -10.28
N LYS A 266 3.78 11.44 -11.14
CA LYS A 266 3.92 11.70 -12.58
C LYS A 266 4.04 13.18 -12.85
N THR A 267 3.41 14.01 -12.01
CA THR A 267 3.53 15.48 -12.05
C THR A 267 4.98 15.89 -11.95
N ARG A 268 5.45 16.63 -12.94
CA ARG A 268 6.81 17.15 -13.03
C ARG A 268 6.80 18.59 -13.52
N ARG A 269 7.78 19.35 -13.05
CA ARG A 269 8.06 20.67 -13.62
C ARG A 269 8.63 20.50 -15.02
N THR A 270 8.06 21.20 -16.01
CA THR A 270 8.62 21.21 -17.36
C THR A 270 10.00 21.87 -17.37
N PRO A 271 10.97 21.37 -18.16
CA PRO A 271 12.27 22.00 -18.30
C PRO A 271 12.21 23.46 -18.78
N PHE A 272 11.19 23.80 -19.57
CA PHE A 272 11.00 25.14 -20.13
C PHE A 272 10.29 26.12 -19.17
N ALA A 273 9.88 25.68 -17.98
CA ALA A 273 9.08 26.51 -17.08
C ALA A 273 9.76 27.86 -16.76
N SER A 274 11.07 27.87 -16.51
CA SER A 274 11.79 29.11 -16.18
C SER A 274 11.76 30.11 -17.33
N GLN A 275 12.01 29.65 -18.56
CA GLN A 275 12.02 30.49 -19.77
C GLN A 275 10.64 31.06 -20.09
N VAL A 276 9.60 30.22 -19.96
CA VAL A 276 8.22 30.66 -20.19
C VAL A 276 7.78 31.68 -19.14
N LEU A 277 8.08 31.45 -17.87
CA LEU A 277 7.73 32.38 -16.81
C LEU A 277 8.47 33.71 -16.94
N GLU A 278 9.75 33.69 -17.29
CA GLU A 278 10.54 34.90 -17.56
C GLU A 278 9.97 35.69 -18.75
N PHE A 279 9.66 35.00 -19.86
CA PHE A 279 9.08 35.62 -21.04
C PHE A 279 7.75 36.34 -20.77
N PHE A 280 6.90 35.75 -19.91
CA PHE A 280 5.61 36.35 -19.54
C PHE A 280 5.67 37.25 -18.31
N GLY A 281 6.82 37.43 -17.68
CA GLY A 281 6.94 38.15 -16.41
C GLY A 281 6.09 37.55 -15.29
N ALA A 282 5.87 36.24 -15.31
CA ALA A 282 4.97 35.54 -14.41
C ALA A 282 5.72 34.77 -13.33
N GLU A 283 5.11 34.65 -12.16
CA GLU A 283 5.63 33.83 -11.07
C GLU A 283 5.08 32.40 -11.10
N GLU A 284 5.92 31.44 -10.75
CA GLU A 284 5.51 30.05 -10.61
C GLU A 284 4.66 29.86 -9.34
N LYS A 285 3.36 29.61 -9.53
CA LYS A 285 2.39 29.46 -8.43
C LYS A 285 2.24 28.01 -7.95
N PHE A 286 2.62 27.04 -8.79
CA PHE A 286 2.41 25.62 -8.52
C PHE A 286 3.73 24.86 -8.41
N ALA A 287 3.72 23.74 -7.68
CA ALA A 287 4.85 22.85 -7.52
C ALA A 287 4.40 21.38 -7.49
N VAL A 288 5.38 20.47 -7.56
CA VAL A 288 5.14 19.03 -7.38
C VAL A 288 4.70 18.78 -5.94
N PRO A 289 3.63 18.01 -5.71
CA PRO A 289 3.13 17.77 -4.37
C PRO A 289 4.13 16.98 -3.51
N PRO A 290 4.25 17.27 -2.21
CA PRO A 290 5.06 16.48 -1.30
C PRO A 290 4.43 15.09 -1.11
N GLY A 291 5.24 14.03 -1.21
CA GLY A 291 4.79 12.63 -1.14
C GLY A 291 5.23 11.86 0.10
N GLY A 292 6.06 12.44 0.94
CA GLY A 292 6.63 11.78 2.12
C GLY A 292 6.58 12.65 3.37
N ALA A 293 7.01 12.08 4.49
CA ALA A 293 7.19 12.81 5.73
C ALA A 293 8.55 13.48 5.77
N ARG A 294 8.63 14.69 6.34
CA ARG A 294 9.87 15.43 6.61
C ARG A 294 9.76 16.15 7.94
N ILE A 295 10.87 16.25 8.64
CA ILE A 295 10.98 17.15 9.80
C ILE A 295 11.34 18.54 9.26
N VAL A 296 10.50 19.51 9.55
CA VAL A 296 10.67 20.92 9.18
C VAL A 296 10.37 21.74 10.42
N ASP A 297 11.34 22.53 10.89
CA ASP A 297 11.23 23.34 12.12
C ASP A 297 10.83 22.48 13.34
N ASP A 298 11.51 21.33 13.52
CA ASP A 298 11.28 20.33 14.56
C ASP A 298 9.86 19.69 14.57
N GLU A 299 9.07 19.94 13.52
CA GLU A 299 7.76 19.32 13.34
C GLU A 299 7.78 18.25 12.22
N LEU A 300 7.12 17.13 12.47
CA LEU A 300 6.87 16.12 11.43
C LEU A 300 5.76 16.62 10.51
N LYS A 301 6.12 17.03 9.31
CA LYS A 301 5.18 17.39 8.26
C LYS A 301 4.99 16.22 7.29
N SER A 302 3.75 15.79 7.14
CA SER A 302 3.37 14.69 6.26
C SER A 302 1.94 14.87 5.76
N PRO A 303 1.66 14.56 4.48
CA PRO A 303 0.29 14.57 3.97
C PRO A 303 -0.63 13.59 4.73
N TRP A 304 -0.08 12.47 5.16
CA TRP A 304 -0.81 11.45 5.93
C TRP A 304 -1.23 11.95 7.30
N VAL A 305 -0.30 12.58 8.02
CA VAL A 305 -0.57 13.20 9.33
C VAL A 305 -1.62 14.30 9.21
N ASN A 306 -1.51 15.16 8.19
CA ASN A 306 -2.50 16.21 7.95
C ASN A 306 -3.89 15.63 7.65
N CYS A 307 -3.97 14.56 6.84
CA CYS A 307 -5.23 13.87 6.57
C CYS A 307 -5.87 13.31 7.83
N MET A 308 -5.08 12.64 8.68
CA MET A 308 -5.57 12.08 9.94
C MET A 308 -6.05 13.18 10.89
N LYS A 309 -5.34 14.30 10.98
CA LYS A 309 -5.79 15.48 11.76
C LYS A 309 -7.14 16.00 11.25
N GLU A 310 -7.31 16.12 9.93
CA GLU A 310 -8.58 16.57 9.34
C GLU A 310 -9.74 15.60 9.64
N LEU A 311 -9.51 14.30 9.54
CA LEU A 311 -10.51 13.28 9.88
C LEU A 311 -10.91 13.29 11.37
N SER A 312 -9.98 13.68 12.25
CA SER A 312 -10.24 13.73 13.70
C SER A 312 -11.03 14.98 14.14
N MET A 313 -11.14 16.00 13.30
CA MET A 313 -11.76 17.27 13.66
C MET A 313 -13.29 17.28 13.60
N CYS A 314 -13.92 16.20 13.18
CA CYS A 314 -15.37 16.15 12.97
C CYS A 314 -16.13 15.75 14.24
N GLU A 315 -16.27 16.68 15.18
CA GLU A 315 -17.06 16.50 16.41
C GLU A 315 -18.49 17.09 16.34
N HIS A 316 -18.80 17.83 15.27
CA HIS A 316 -20.06 18.53 15.18
C HIS A 316 -21.20 17.59 14.78
N LYS A 317 -22.26 17.57 15.58
CA LYS A 317 -23.52 16.90 15.25
C LYS A 317 -24.57 17.94 14.95
N PHE A 318 -25.20 17.82 13.79
CA PHE A 318 -26.38 18.61 13.52
C PHE A 318 -27.59 18.08 14.34
N PRO A 319 -28.50 18.98 14.79
CA PRO A 319 -29.70 18.54 15.49
C PRO A 319 -30.54 17.58 14.63
N GLN A 320 -30.87 16.40 15.16
CA GLN A 320 -31.49 15.32 14.40
C GLN A 320 -32.84 15.73 13.78
N HIS A 321 -33.66 16.51 14.49
CA HIS A 321 -34.96 16.98 13.96
C HIS A 321 -34.86 17.86 12.70
N HIS A 322 -33.78 18.62 12.53
CA HIS A 322 -33.54 19.36 11.28
C HIS A 322 -33.12 18.43 10.15
N ILE A 323 -32.32 17.40 10.47
CA ILE A 323 -31.91 16.39 9.50
C ILE A 323 -33.14 15.61 9.01
N ASP A 324 -33.96 15.09 9.93
CA ASP A 324 -35.14 14.32 9.59
C ASP A 324 -36.13 15.13 8.73
N ARG A 325 -36.32 16.39 9.07
CA ARG A 325 -37.13 17.30 8.26
C ARG A 325 -36.55 17.48 6.86
N ALA A 326 -35.25 17.72 6.73
CA ALA A 326 -34.58 17.89 5.43
C ALA A 326 -34.68 16.60 4.58
N VAL A 327 -34.47 15.42 5.19
CA VAL A 327 -34.64 14.12 4.51
C VAL A 327 -36.06 13.99 3.96
N ASN A 328 -37.09 14.23 4.80
CA ASN A 328 -38.48 14.13 4.40
C ASN A 328 -38.80 15.11 3.25
N GLU A 329 -38.38 16.38 3.35
CA GLU A 329 -38.59 17.37 2.31
C GLU A 329 -37.94 16.98 0.98
N ILE A 330 -36.71 16.46 0.99
CA ILE A 330 -35.99 16.01 -0.21
C ILE A 330 -36.68 14.78 -0.82
N VAL A 331 -37.06 13.81 -0.01
CA VAL A 331 -37.74 12.59 -0.46
C VAL A 331 -39.08 12.94 -1.08
N GLU A 332 -39.92 13.74 -0.41
CA GLU A 332 -41.23 14.18 -0.93
C GLU A 332 -41.09 14.96 -2.24
N GLN A 333 -40.05 15.77 -2.39
CA GLN A 333 -39.80 16.53 -3.61
C GLN A 333 -39.41 15.64 -4.80
N LEU A 334 -38.69 14.54 -4.56
CA LEU A 334 -38.06 13.73 -5.60
C LEU A 334 -38.78 12.43 -5.91
N LYS A 335 -39.44 11.79 -4.94
CA LYS A 335 -39.99 10.43 -5.07
C LYS A 335 -40.91 10.24 -6.28
N ASP A 336 -41.84 11.18 -6.52
CA ASP A 336 -42.78 11.07 -7.63
C ASP A 336 -42.07 11.20 -8.99
N SER A 337 -41.11 12.10 -9.08
CA SER A 337 -40.30 12.28 -10.30
C SER A 337 -39.41 11.06 -10.59
N VAL A 338 -38.86 10.44 -9.56
CA VAL A 338 -38.05 9.22 -9.66
C VAL A 338 -38.93 8.03 -10.05
N LYS A 339 -40.14 7.92 -9.48
CA LYS A 339 -41.14 6.91 -9.84
C LYS A 339 -41.62 7.05 -11.28
N GLU A 340 -41.88 8.29 -11.73
CA GLU A 340 -42.24 8.57 -13.10
C GLU A 340 -41.10 8.20 -14.06
N TYR A 341 -39.84 8.54 -13.69
CA TYR A 341 -38.67 8.13 -14.44
C TYR A 341 -38.56 6.62 -14.56
N ALA A 342 -38.74 5.90 -13.45
CA ALA A 342 -38.69 4.43 -13.43
C ALA A 342 -39.76 3.78 -14.30
N THR A 343 -40.97 4.34 -14.30
CA THR A 343 -42.06 3.87 -15.15
C THR A 343 -41.74 4.03 -16.65
N LYS A 344 -41.08 5.14 -17.02
CA LYS A 344 -40.68 5.43 -18.41
C LYS A 344 -39.43 4.66 -18.83
N ASN A 345 -38.56 4.30 -17.90
CA ASN A 345 -37.26 3.70 -18.16
C ASN A 345 -37.03 2.47 -17.24
N PRO A 346 -37.86 1.43 -17.34
CA PRO A 346 -37.78 0.30 -16.40
C PRO A 346 -36.44 -0.44 -16.49
N HIS A 347 -35.82 -0.51 -17.66
CA HIS A 347 -34.51 -1.15 -17.88
C HIS A 347 -33.33 -0.39 -17.26
N LEU A 348 -33.48 0.93 -17.01
CA LEU A 348 -32.47 1.81 -16.37
C LEU A 348 -32.75 2.04 -14.88
N SER A 349 -33.81 1.45 -14.33
CA SER A 349 -34.33 1.77 -12.99
C SER A 349 -34.37 0.55 -12.05
N ARG A 350 -33.54 -0.41 -12.29
CA ARG A 350 -33.33 -1.61 -11.51
C ARG A 350 -31.85 -1.80 -11.19
N PRO A 351 -31.51 -2.63 -10.21
CA PRO A 351 -30.10 -3.01 -10.01
C PRO A 351 -29.48 -3.56 -11.31
N LEU A 352 -28.26 -3.12 -11.59
CA LEU A 352 -27.55 -3.54 -12.81
C LEU A 352 -27.07 -4.99 -12.70
N THR A 353 -26.95 -5.66 -13.84
CA THR A 353 -26.19 -6.91 -13.93
C THR A 353 -24.67 -6.62 -13.85
N ILE A 354 -23.86 -7.62 -13.57
CA ILE A 354 -22.39 -7.45 -13.55
C ILE A 354 -21.87 -7.01 -14.92
N ASP A 355 -22.46 -7.52 -16.01
CA ASP A 355 -22.06 -7.12 -17.37
C ASP A 355 -22.42 -5.66 -17.66
N GLU A 356 -23.56 -5.17 -17.17
CA GLU A 356 -23.92 -3.76 -17.24
C GLU A 356 -23.04 -2.86 -16.36
N VAL A 357 -22.59 -3.35 -15.21
CA VAL A 357 -21.58 -2.66 -14.38
C VAL A 357 -20.26 -2.56 -15.12
N CYS A 358 -19.87 -3.62 -15.81
CA CYS A 358 -18.62 -3.65 -16.59
C CYS A 358 -18.67 -2.75 -17.82
N ASN A 359 -19.76 -2.77 -18.57
CA ASN A 359 -19.83 -2.21 -19.92
C ASN A 359 -20.73 -0.98 -20.04
N GLY A 360 -21.56 -0.71 -19.04
CA GLY A 360 -22.61 0.30 -19.13
C GLY A 360 -23.83 -0.17 -19.90
N ILE A 361 -24.75 0.74 -20.15
CA ILE A 361 -25.95 0.52 -20.97
C ILE A 361 -25.91 1.52 -22.12
N GLU A 362 -25.98 1.03 -23.37
CA GLU A 362 -25.97 1.85 -24.56
C GLU A 362 -27.12 2.87 -24.56
N ASN A 363 -26.87 4.03 -25.13
CA ASN A 363 -27.81 5.15 -25.22
C ASN A 363 -28.32 5.68 -23.85
N SER A 364 -27.55 5.43 -22.80
CA SER A 364 -27.84 5.96 -21.47
C SER A 364 -26.63 6.72 -20.88
N LYS A 365 -26.82 7.38 -19.71
CA LYS A 365 -25.71 7.94 -18.92
C LYS A 365 -25.11 6.91 -17.95
N LEU A 366 -25.55 5.66 -18.01
CA LEU A 366 -24.98 4.56 -17.23
C LEU A 366 -23.71 4.07 -17.94
N HIS A 367 -22.61 4.75 -17.63
CA HIS A 367 -21.31 4.37 -18.15
C HIS A 367 -20.79 3.14 -17.38
N GLY A 368 -20.11 2.24 -18.09
CA GLY A 368 -19.42 1.12 -17.49
C GLY A 368 -18.25 1.55 -16.61
N MET A 369 -17.65 0.59 -15.95
CA MET A 369 -16.52 0.80 -15.07
C MET A 369 -15.30 1.35 -15.83
N ASP A 370 -14.59 2.33 -15.26
CA ASP A 370 -13.30 2.79 -15.80
C ASP A 370 -12.20 1.79 -15.48
N TRP A 371 -11.87 0.96 -16.45
CA TRP A 371 -10.91 -0.13 -16.34
C TRP A 371 -9.45 0.32 -16.25
N ASN A 372 -9.13 1.56 -16.61
CA ASN A 372 -7.77 2.10 -16.54
C ASN A 372 -7.41 2.67 -15.16
N THR A 373 -8.31 2.58 -14.21
CA THR A 373 -8.09 3.04 -12.83
C THR A 373 -7.67 1.90 -11.89
N SER A 374 -7.26 2.24 -10.67
CA SER A 374 -6.81 1.26 -9.68
C SER A 374 -7.91 0.28 -9.27
N ALA A 375 -7.58 -1.01 -9.17
CA ALA A 375 -8.46 -2.04 -8.63
C ALA A 375 -8.64 -1.98 -7.09
N GLY A 376 -7.92 -1.08 -6.43
CA GLY A 376 -7.88 -1.08 -4.97
C GLY A 376 -6.99 -2.19 -4.40
N PRO A 377 -7.11 -2.46 -3.09
CA PRO A 377 -6.47 -3.62 -2.49
C PRO A 377 -7.19 -4.91 -2.94
N LYS A 378 -6.42 -5.98 -3.04
CA LYS A 378 -6.99 -7.31 -3.27
C LYS A 378 -7.87 -7.67 -2.05
N PRO A 379 -9.04 -8.30 -2.24
CA PRO A 379 -9.86 -8.75 -1.12
C PRO A 379 -9.09 -9.66 -0.17
N PHE A 380 -9.28 -9.46 1.10
CA PHE A 380 -8.57 -10.17 2.16
C PHE A 380 -8.84 -11.68 2.13
N ASP A 381 -10.07 -12.07 1.96
CA ASP A 381 -10.56 -13.45 1.94
C ASP A 381 -10.57 -14.07 0.54
N TRP A 382 -9.90 -13.43 -0.45
CA TRP A 382 -9.78 -13.95 -1.79
C TRP A 382 -9.00 -15.27 -1.83
N LYS A 383 -9.66 -16.33 -2.27
CA LYS A 383 -9.08 -17.69 -2.38
C LYS A 383 -8.82 -18.13 -3.83
N GLY A 384 -9.32 -17.36 -4.79
CA GLY A 384 -9.15 -17.68 -6.21
C GLY A 384 -7.75 -17.38 -6.74
N PRO A 385 -7.40 -17.88 -7.93
CA PRO A 385 -6.20 -17.48 -8.64
C PRO A 385 -6.28 -15.97 -8.91
N ALA A 386 -5.19 -15.24 -8.69
CA ALA A 386 -5.11 -13.84 -9.01
C ALA A 386 -4.29 -13.65 -10.29
N PRO A 387 -4.63 -12.67 -11.13
CA PRO A 387 -3.80 -12.32 -12.27
C PRO A 387 -2.37 -11.95 -11.79
N LEU A 388 -1.38 -12.11 -12.66
CA LEU A 388 0.02 -11.73 -12.38
C LEU A 388 0.15 -10.24 -12.00
N ARG A 389 -0.78 -9.41 -12.47
CA ARG A 389 -0.91 -8.01 -12.10
C ARG A 389 -2.30 -7.77 -11.56
N THR A 390 -2.42 -7.08 -10.43
CA THR A 390 -3.70 -6.77 -9.77
C THR A 390 -3.84 -5.27 -9.49
N ARG A 391 -3.01 -4.45 -10.14
CA ARG A 391 -2.93 -3.03 -9.84
C ARG A 391 -4.07 -2.23 -10.45
N LEU A 392 -4.42 -2.54 -11.69
CA LEU A 392 -5.49 -1.88 -12.43
C LEU A 392 -6.70 -2.78 -12.51
N LYS A 393 -7.88 -2.19 -12.64
CA LYS A 393 -9.12 -2.96 -12.82
C LYS A 393 -9.07 -3.84 -14.06
N LYS A 394 -8.49 -3.37 -15.16
CA LYS A 394 -8.31 -4.15 -16.39
C LYS A 394 -7.47 -5.42 -16.23
N ASP A 395 -6.64 -5.48 -15.20
CA ASP A 395 -5.86 -6.68 -14.91
C ASP A 395 -6.76 -7.87 -14.50
N TRP A 396 -8.04 -7.61 -14.20
CA TRP A 396 -9.08 -8.59 -13.86
C TRP A 396 -10.06 -8.88 -15.01
N LEU A 397 -9.71 -8.54 -16.24
CA LEU A 397 -10.48 -8.83 -17.44
C LEU A 397 -9.89 -10.04 -18.18
N GLU A 398 -10.77 -10.82 -18.82
CA GLU A 398 -10.38 -11.91 -19.72
C GLU A 398 -10.01 -11.39 -21.12
N ASN A 399 -10.47 -10.17 -21.47
CA ASN A 399 -10.23 -9.52 -22.76
C ASN A 399 -9.88 -8.03 -22.59
N ASP A 400 -9.21 -7.47 -23.59
CA ASP A 400 -8.75 -6.08 -23.59
C ASP A 400 -9.67 -5.11 -24.35
N GLU A 401 -10.74 -5.61 -25.00
CA GLU A 401 -11.64 -4.84 -25.87
C GLU A 401 -13.09 -4.94 -25.40
N HIS A 402 -13.85 -3.86 -25.66
CA HIS A 402 -15.29 -3.84 -25.41
C HIS A 402 -16.05 -4.78 -26.35
N PRO A 403 -17.05 -5.56 -25.88
CA PRO A 403 -17.51 -5.63 -24.48
C PRO A 403 -16.52 -6.35 -23.57
N TYR A 404 -16.24 -5.72 -22.43
CA TYR A 404 -15.32 -6.26 -21.44
C TYR A 404 -15.92 -7.46 -20.70
N VAL A 405 -15.11 -8.50 -20.54
CA VAL A 405 -15.48 -9.72 -19.84
C VAL A 405 -14.65 -9.81 -18.56
N LEU A 406 -15.33 -9.81 -17.43
CA LEU A 406 -14.69 -9.92 -16.12
C LEU A 406 -14.24 -11.37 -15.89
N ASP A 407 -13.03 -11.54 -15.32
CA ASP A 407 -12.51 -12.84 -14.86
C ASP A 407 -13.58 -13.63 -14.09
N GLU A 408 -13.74 -14.91 -14.41
CA GLU A 408 -14.82 -15.75 -13.89
C GLU A 408 -14.75 -15.90 -12.35
N ASN A 409 -13.55 -16.02 -11.78
CA ASN A 409 -13.40 -16.11 -10.32
C ASN A 409 -13.77 -14.78 -9.63
N MET A 410 -13.42 -13.64 -10.24
CA MET A 410 -13.81 -12.33 -9.74
C MET A 410 -15.31 -12.13 -9.86
N ARG A 411 -15.93 -12.53 -10.96
CA ARG A 411 -17.38 -12.50 -11.17
C ARG A 411 -18.10 -13.29 -10.08
N LYS A 412 -17.67 -14.53 -9.83
CA LYS A 412 -18.23 -15.38 -8.79
C LYS A 412 -18.09 -14.76 -7.40
N TYR A 413 -16.94 -14.21 -7.09
CA TYR A 413 -16.69 -13.54 -5.81
C TYR A 413 -17.60 -12.31 -5.59
N ILE A 414 -17.84 -11.51 -6.64
CA ILE A 414 -18.77 -10.39 -6.59
C ILE A 414 -20.20 -10.88 -6.34
N GLN A 415 -20.62 -11.98 -6.99
CA GLN A 415 -21.94 -12.58 -6.80
C GLN A 415 -22.13 -13.12 -5.38
N GLU A 416 -21.14 -13.85 -4.85
CA GLU A 416 -21.17 -14.36 -3.48
C GLU A 416 -21.25 -13.22 -2.45
N ASN A 417 -20.52 -12.11 -2.69
CA ASN A 417 -20.63 -10.93 -1.85
C ASN A 417 -22.01 -10.26 -1.97
N ASP A 418 -22.57 -10.17 -3.17
CA ASP A 418 -23.90 -9.63 -3.39
C ASP A 418 -24.98 -10.42 -2.61
N GLU A 419 -24.90 -11.75 -2.63
CA GLU A 419 -25.81 -12.61 -1.85
C GLU A 419 -25.68 -12.37 -0.34
N ARG A 420 -24.45 -12.16 0.16
CA ARG A 420 -24.21 -11.81 1.56
C ARG A 420 -24.82 -10.45 1.90
N LEU A 421 -24.57 -9.43 1.08
CA LEU A 421 -25.13 -8.09 1.26
C LEU A 421 -26.67 -8.10 1.28
N ARG A 422 -27.31 -8.89 0.43
CA ARG A 422 -28.77 -9.08 0.42
C ARG A 422 -29.33 -9.72 1.69
N ARG A 423 -28.50 -10.45 2.44
CA ARG A 423 -28.85 -11.02 3.75
C ARG A 423 -28.48 -10.11 4.93
N GLY A 424 -27.99 -8.89 4.66
CA GLY A 424 -27.48 -7.98 5.69
C GLY A 424 -26.14 -8.41 6.31
N GLU A 425 -25.41 -9.31 5.64
CA GLU A 425 -24.11 -9.77 6.08
C GLU A 425 -23.02 -8.88 5.50
N ARG A 426 -22.26 -8.19 6.35
CA ARG A 426 -21.14 -7.35 5.92
C ARG A 426 -20.05 -8.18 5.23
N THR A 427 -19.48 -7.61 4.21
CA THR A 427 -18.29 -8.15 3.56
C THR A 427 -17.03 -7.54 4.18
N VAL A 428 -15.87 -8.18 3.98
CA VAL A 428 -14.61 -7.60 4.47
C VAL A 428 -14.10 -6.59 3.45
N ASN A 429 -14.40 -5.32 3.66
CA ASN A 429 -13.92 -4.27 2.78
C ASN A 429 -12.67 -3.59 3.35
N THR A 430 -11.63 -3.46 2.54
CA THR A 430 -10.39 -2.79 2.88
C THR A 430 -10.15 -1.65 1.90
N LEU A 431 -10.04 -0.45 2.44
CA LEU A 431 -9.78 0.75 1.67
C LEU A 431 -8.27 1.05 1.62
N ARG A 432 -7.78 1.51 0.48
CA ARG A 432 -6.40 1.93 0.31
C ARG A 432 -6.30 3.43 0.11
N ALA A 433 -5.73 4.11 1.08
CA ALA A 433 -5.45 5.54 0.95
C ALA A 433 -4.29 5.79 -0.03
N ALA A 434 -4.42 6.82 -0.84
CA ALA A 434 -3.45 7.23 -1.84
C ALA A 434 -3.32 8.75 -1.90
N LEU A 435 -2.12 9.24 -2.23
CA LEU A 435 -1.88 10.68 -2.46
C LEU A 435 -2.28 11.04 -3.88
N LYS A 436 -2.98 12.16 -4.04
CA LYS A 436 -3.40 12.68 -5.34
C LYS A 436 -2.21 13.28 -6.08
N ASP A 437 -2.03 12.84 -7.32
CA ASP A 437 -0.94 13.28 -8.19
C ASP A 437 -1.43 14.45 -9.06
N GLU A 438 -1.28 15.66 -8.54
CA GLU A 438 -1.70 16.90 -9.22
C GLU A 438 -0.78 18.05 -8.84
N PRO A 439 -0.60 19.06 -9.71
CA PRO A 439 0.13 20.27 -9.33
C PRO A 439 -0.54 20.95 -8.13
N LEU A 440 0.26 21.34 -7.15
CA LEU A 440 -0.22 21.93 -5.91
C LEU A 440 0.36 23.35 -5.74
N LYS A 441 -0.44 24.31 -5.26
CA LYS A 441 0.05 25.64 -4.94
C LYS A 441 1.23 25.55 -3.97
N LYS A 442 2.27 26.38 -4.19
CA LYS A 442 3.51 26.36 -3.38
C LYS A 442 3.25 26.46 -1.87
N GLU A 443 2.27 27.27 -1.46
CA GLU A 443 1.85 27.40 -0.06
C GLU A 443 1.38 26.06 0.51
N LYS A 444 0.52 25.36 -0.23
CA LYS A 444 0.04 24.02 0.18
C LYS A 444 1.15 22.98 0.19
N CYS A 445 2.17 23.12 -0.68
CA CYS A 445 3.35 22.24 -0.65
C CYS A 445 4.19 22.44 0.61
N ARG A 446 4.40 23.68 1.05
CA ARG A 446 5.12 24.01 2.30
C ARG A 446 4.44 23.38 3.52
N ASP A 447 3.12 23.36 3.52
CA ASP A 447 2.30 22.80 4.59
C ASP A 447 2.03 21.29 4.42
N PHE A 448 2.61 20.62 3.44
CA PHE A 448 2.38 19.20 3.14
C PHE A 448 0.88 18.85 2.96
N ARG A 449 0.12 19.73 2.32
CA ARG A 449 -1.33 19.56 2.09
C ARG A 449 -1.64 18.81 0.78
N THR A 450 -0.88 17.79 0.43
CA THR A 450 -1.25 16.88 -0.65
C THR A 450 -2.52 16.15 -0.27
N ARG A 451 -3.52 16.17 -1.15
CA ARG A 451 -4.79 15.49 -0.89
C ARG A 451 -4.58 13.98 -0.80
N VAL A 452 -5.18 13.37 0.20
CA VAL A 452 -5.30 11.92 0.34
C VAL A 452 -6.69 11.53 -0.11
N PHE A 453 -6.80 10.53 -0.97
CA PHE A 453 -8.07 9.93 -1.36
C PHE A 453 -8.03 8.43 -1.11
N VAL A 454 -9.19 7.83 -0.99
CA VAL A 454 -9.35 6.43 -0.69
C VAL A 454 -9.75 5.68 -1.95
N VAL A 455 -9.14 4.52 -2.17
CA VAL A 455 -9.44 3.62 -3.28
C VAL A 455 -10.09 2.38 -2.71
N ASP A 456 -11.27 2.10 -3.19
CA ASP A 456 -12.09 0.96 -2.82
C ASP A 456 -11.64 -0.32 -3.54
N GLN A 457 -12.04 -1.46 -3.01
CA GLN A 457 -11.86 -2.77 -3.65
C GLN A 457 -12.78 -2.91 -4.86
N LEU A 458 -12.28 -3.55 -5.92
CA LEU A 458 -13.06 -3.80 -7.13
C LEU A 458 -14.41 -4.49 -6.86
N PRO A 459 -14.51 -5.56 -6.04
CA PRO A 459 -15.79 -6.21 -5.77
C PRO A 459 -16.81 -5.32 -5.07
N HIS A 460 -16.38 -4.56 -4.07
CA HIS A 460 -17.24 -3.64 -3.33
C HIS A 460 -17.73 -2.51 -4.25
N LEU A 461 -16.83 -1.91 -5.02
CA LEU A 461 -17.19 -0.90 -6.02
C LEU A 461 -18.18 -1.43 -7.04
N ALA A 462 -18.01 -2.68 -7.53
CA ALA A 462 -18.94 -3.29 -8.48
C ALA A 462 -20.35 -3.45 -7.89
N ASN A 463 -20.45 -3.92 -6.65
CA ASN A 463 -21.73 -4.01 -5.95
C ASN A 463 -22.34 -2.62 -5.64
N ALA A 464 -21.54 -1.64 -5.27
CA ALA A 464 -22.01 -0.26 -5.11
C ALA A 464 -22.55 0.29 -6.45
N MET A 465 -21.83 0.13 -7.56
CA MET A 465 -22.28 0.55 -8.88
C MET A 465 -23.60 -0.14 -9.27
N LYS A 466 -23.73 -1.43 -9.00
CA LYS A 466 -24.93 -2.22 -9.29
C LYS A 466 -26.21 -1.57 -8.73
N TYR A 467 -26.18 -1.11 -7.51
CA TYR A 467 -27.35 -0.60 -6.82
C TYR A 467 -27.53 0.92 -6.96
N PHE A 468 -26.45 1.68 -6.88
CA PHE A 468 -26.53 3.15 -6.81
C PHE A 468 -26.50 3.84 -8.17
N SER A 469 -25.85 3.26 -9.20
CA SER A 469 -25.74 3.92 -10.50
C SER A 469 -27.09 4.21 -11.16
N PRO A 470 -28.11 3.33 -11.10
CA PRO A 470 -29.42 3.64 -11.66
C PRO A 470 -30.09 4.83 -10.99
N ILE A 471 -29.97 4.97 -9.67
CA ILE A 471 -30.55 6.10 -8.92
C ILE A 471 -29.82 7.40 -9.29
N LEU A 472 -28.49 7.38 -9.34
CA LEU A 472 -27.67 8.52 -9.74
C LEU A 472 -27.96 8.93 -11.19
N ASN A 473 -28.20 7.97 -12.09
CA ASN A 473 -28.61 8.23 -13.46
C ASN A 473 -29.99 8.93 -13.50
N ALA A 474 -30.97 8.46 -12.75
CA ALA A 474 -32.28 9.11 -12.66
C ALA A 474 -32.16 10.55 -12.15
N LEU A 475 -31.44 10.77 -11.05
CA LEU A 475 -31.21 12.10 -10.48
C LEU A 475 -30.44 13.01 -11.47
N GLY A 476 -29.47 12.49 -12.20
CA GLY A 476 -28.70 13.22 -13.22
C GLY A 476 -29.53 13.70 -14.42
N THR A 477 -30.74 13.13 -14.64
CA THR A 477 -31.66 13.61 -15.68
C THR A 477 -32.53 14.80 -15.24
N MET A 478 -32.56 15.11 -13.94
CA MET A 478 -33.40 16.16 -13.36
C MET A 478 -32.63 17.13 -12.45
N PRO A 479 -31.54 17.74 -12.95
CA PRO A 479 -30.59 18.50 -12.12
C PRO A 479 -31.23 19.68 -11.39
N TYR A 480 -32.20 20.34 -11.99
CA TYR A 480 -32.89 21.49 -11.38
C TYR A 480 -33.88 21.11 -10.29
N LYS A 481 -34.47 19.90 -10.35
CA LYS A 481 -35.30 19.35 -9.26
C LYS A 481 -34.43 18.90 -8.10
N VAL A 482 -33.31 18.24 -8.41
CA VAL A 482 -32.30 17.80 -7.42
C VAL A 482 -31.51 18.98 -6.85
N ARG A 483 -31.55 20.14 -7.51
CA ARG A 483 -30.73 21.31 -7.18
C ARG A 483 -29.22 21.02 -7.18
N SER A 484 -28.79 20.18 -8.13
CA SER A 484 -27.39 19.80 -8.30
C SER A 484 -26.97 19.99 -9.75
N ALA A 485 -25.85 20.68 -9.96
CA ALA A 485 -25.26 20.86 -11.27
C ALA A 485 -24.38 19.68 -11.72
N ILE A 486 -24.27 18.61 -10.89
CA ILE A 486 -23.51 17.40 -11.24
C ILE A 486 -24.16 16.72 -12.45
N GLY A 487 -23.36 16.50 -13.49
CA GLY A 487 -23.81 15.90 -14.75
C GLY A 487 -24.28 16.88 -15.82
N LEU A 488 -24.30 18.20 -15.54
CA LEU A 488 -24.46 19.23 -16.57
C LEU A 488 -23.20 19.31 -17.44
N ASN A 489 -23.41 19.46 -18.75
CA ASN A 489 -22.30 19.60 -19.67
C ASN A 489 -21.85 21.08 -19.77
N PRO A 490 -20.66 21.44 -19.26
CA PRO A 490 -20.18 22.81 -19.24
C PRO A 490 -19.87 23.37 -20.66
N HIS A 491 -19.85 22.50 -21.68
CA HIS A 491 -19.60 22.88 -23.09
C HIS A 491 -20.88 22.92 -23.94
N SER A 492 -22.06 22.93 -23.31
CA SER A 492 -23.36 22.93 -23.98
C SER A 492 -24.26 24.07 -23.48
N HIS A 493 -25.47 24.13 -24.01
CA HIS A 493 -26.54 25.02 -23.54
C HIS A 493 -26.96 24.79 -22.07
N ASP A 494 -26.48 23.70 -21.43
CA ASP A 494 -26.76 23.47 -20.02
C ASP A 494 -26.20 24.59 -19.14
N TRP A 495 -25.12 25.22 -19.57
CA TRP A 495 -24.55 26.38 -18.88
C TRP A 495 -25.45 27.62 -18.90
N GLU A 496 -26.10 27.86 -20.03
CA GLU A 496 -27.10 28.92 -20.18
C GLU A 496 -28.33 28.64 -19.31
N LYS A 497 -28.85 27.42 -19.35
CA LYS A 497 -29.98 27.02 -18.49
C LYS A 497 -29.63 27.12 -17.00
N LEU A 498 -28.40 26.80 -16.60
CA LEU A 498 -27.95 27.01 -15.23
C LEU A 498 -27.95 28.50 -14.87
N ARG A 499 -27.49 29.37 -15.77
CA ARG A 499 -27.51 30.80 -15.60
C ARG A 499 -28.96 31.30 -15.42
N GLU A 500 -29.88 30.86 -16.26
CA GLU A 500 -31.31 31.19 -16.17
C GLU A 500 -31.92 30.71 -14.85
N TYR A 501 -31.61 29.47 -14.44
CA TYR A 501 -32.08 28.92 -13.18
C TYR A 501 -31.59 29.71 -11.95
N LEU A 502 -30.35 30.20 -11.99
CA LEU A 502 -29.74 31.00 -10.92
C LEU A 502 -30.12 32.49 -10.99
N SER A 503 -30.86 32.92 -12.03
CA SER A 503 -31.26 34.30 -12.19
C SER A 503 -32.49 34.64 -11.36
N TRP A 504 -32.44 35.77 -10.69
CA TRP A 504 -33.63 36.38 -10.09
C TRP A 504 -34.04 37.55 -10.99
N ASP A 505 -35.28 37.57 -11.46
CA ASP A 505 -35.80 38.58 -12.42
C ASP A 505 -34.93 38.77 -13.70
N GLY A 506 -34.33 37.66 -14.20
CA GLY A 506 -33.48 37.71 -15.39
C GLY A 506 -32.10 38.35 -15.16
N LYS A 507 -31.77 38.70 -13.92
CA LYS A 507 -30.50 39.29 -13.54
C LYS A 507 -29.68 38.30 -12.69
N VAL A 508 -28.51 37.93 -13.20
CA VAL A 508 -27.48 37.28 -12.39
C VAL A 508 -26.56 38.38 -11.89
N GLY A 509 -26.68 38.77 -10.63
CA GLY A 509 -25.84 39.80 -10.05
C GLY A 509 -25.07 39.27 -8.84
N ALA A 510 -23.84 39.75 -8.67
CA ALA A 510 -23.02 39.41 -7.48
C ALA A 510 -23.72 39.84 -6.17
N ASP A 511 -24.67 40.76 -6.26
CA ASP A 511 -25.39 41.32 -5.11
C ASP A 511 -26.51 40.39 -4.57
N HIS A 512 -26.83 39.30 -5.29
CA HIS A 512 -27.93 38.38 -4.96
C HIS A 512 -27.45 36.93 -4.74
N GLY A 513 -26.15 36.67 -4.86
CA GLY A 513 -25.55 35.34 -4.72
C GLY A 513 -24.72 35.21 -3.45
N VAL A 514 -24.90 34.11 -2.73
CA VAL A 514 -24.00 33.69 -1.64
C VAL A 514 -23.24 32.46 -2.09
N PHE A 515 -21.92 32.55 -2.06
CA PHE A 515 -21.02 31.46 -2.49
C PHE A 515 -20.31 30.89 -1.28
N TRP A 516 -20.35 29.57 -1.14
CA TRP A 516 -19.74 28.86 -0.02
C TRP A 516 -18.84 27.77 -0.56
N ASP A 517 -17.72 27.56 0.11
CA ASP A 517 -16.85 26.40 -0.08
C ASP A 517 -16.56 25.79 1.28
N ILE A 518 -16.88 24.50 1.43
CA ILE A 518 -16.68 23.79 2.70
C ILE A 518 -15.28 23.19 2.70
N LYS A 519 -14.46 23.65 3.62
CA LYS A 519 -13.09 23.18 3.77
C LYS A 519 -13.06 21.68 4.13
N ALA A 520 -12.33 20.89 3.33
CA ALA A 520 -12.13 19.46 3.52
C ALA A 520 -13.46 18.70 3.70
N PHE A 521 -14.47 19.04 2.88
CA PHE A 521 -15.85 18.55 2.98
C PHE A 521 -15.92 17.00 3.08
N ASP A 522 -15.10 16.30 2.29
CA ASP A 522 -14.96 14.85 2.27
C ASP A 522 -14.49 14.23 3.61
N LYS A 523 -13.91 15.03 4.50
CA LYS A 523 -13.34 14.58 5.78
C LYS A 523 -14.03 15.18 7.00
N THR A 524 -14.75 16.27 6.81
CA THR A 524 -15.40 17.01 7.90
C THR A 524 -16.91 16.83 7.93
N LEU A 525 -17.45 16.03 7.01
CA LEU A 525 -18.88 15.75 6.96
C LEU A 525 -19.31 14.89 8.16
N PRO A 526 -20.23 15.36 9.02
CA PRO A 526 -20.69 14.61 10.17
C PRO A 526 -21.37 13.29 9.81
N ALA A 527 -21.13 12.23 10.57
CA ALA A 527 -21.70 10.90 10.30
C ALA A 527 -23.24 10.90 10.22
N ASN A 528 -23.91 11.74 11.03
CA ASN A 528 -25.38 11.81 10.97
C ASN A 528 -25.89 12.46 9.67
N LEU A 529 -25.14 13.38 9.05
CA LEU A 529 -25.47 13.90 7.72
C LEU A 529 -25.21 12.86 6.62
N VAL A 530 -24.14 12.09 6.74
CA VAL A 530 -23.86 10.98 5.81
C VAL A 530 -24.98 9.96 5.86
N LYS A 531 -25.40 9.52 7.06
CA LYS A 531 -26.52 8.59 7.25
C LYS A 531 -27.84 9.15 6.73
N ALA A 532 -28.07 10.45 6.87
CA ALA A 532 -29.22 11.12 6.30
C ALA A 532 -29.25 11.06 4.76
N ALA A 533 -28.10 11.32 4.11
CA ALA A 533 -27.99 11.18 2.67
C ALA A 533 -28.23 9.73 2.21
N TRP A 534 -27.74 8.74 2.94
CA TRP A 534 -28.01 7.33 2.70
C TRP A 534 -29.51 7.01 2.77
N SER A 535 -30.20 7.54 3.79
CA SER A 535 -31.65 7.38 3.95
C SER A 535 -32.41 7.91 2.74
N VAL A 536 -32.03 9.07 2.18
CA VAL A 536 -32.62 9.57 0.94
C VAL A 536 -32.48 8.58 -0.21
N TYR A 537 -31.26 8.04 -0.45
CA TYR A 537 -31.05 7.04 -1.51
C TYR A 537 -31.90 5.79 -1.34
N LEU A 538 -32.06 5.28 -0.11
CA LEU A 538 -32.91 4.11 0.16
C LEU A 538 -34.37 4.39 -0.17
N HIS A 539 -34.94 5.53 0.24
CA HIS A 539 -36.32 5.91 -0.09
C HIS A 539 -36.52 6.10 -1.60
N LEU A 540 -35.54 6.65 -2.30
CA LEU A 540 -35.62 6.82 -3.75
C LEU A 540 -35.53 5.47 -4.48
N ALA A 541 -34.69 4.54 -4.01
CA ALA A 541 -34.61 3.17 -4.52
C ALA A 541 -35.95 2.42 -4.35
N GLU A 542 -36.58 2.55 -3.18
CA GLU A 542 -37.91 2.01 -2.90
C GLU A 542 -38.95 2.58 -3.87
N ALA A 543 -38.93 3.90 -4.11
CA ALA A 543 -39.81 4.56 -5.07
C ALA A 543 -39.56 4.12 -6.53
N MET A 544 -38.35 3.68 -6.87
CA MET A 544 -38.00 3.06 -8.16
C MET A 544 -38.46 1.60 -8.28
N GLY A 545 -38.91 0.98 -7.19
CA GLY A 545 -39.38 -0.40 -7.17
C GLY A 545 -38.33 -1.45 -6.84
N TYR A 546 -37.26 -1.07 -6.16
CA TYR A 546 -36.26 -2.04 -5.68
C TYR A 546 -36.89 -3.00 -4.66
N SER A 547 -36.46 -4.25 -4.69
CA SER A 547 -36.95 -5.27 -3.74
C SER A 547 -36.43 -5.02 -2.32
N ALA A 548 -37.05 -5.62 -1.34
CA ALA A 548 -36.59 -5.54 0.05
C ALA A 548 -35.16 -6.07 0.23
N GLU A 549 -34.78 -7.10 -0.53
CA GLU A 549 -33.41 -7.64 -0.54
C GLU A 549 -32.42 -6.66 -1.17
N ASP A 550 -32.80 -5.94 -2.24
CA ASP A 550 -31.97 -4.92 -2.85
C ASP A 550 -31.73 -3.74 -1.89
N LEU A 551 -32.79 -3.32 -1.16
CA LEU A 551 -32.68 -2.27 -0.16
C LEU A 551 -31.80 -2.70 1.02
N GLU A 552 -31.86 -3.96 1.43
CA GLU A 552 -30.98 -4.49 2.48
C GLU A 552 -29.52 -4.55 2.02
N ALA A 553 -29.28 -4.95 0.77
CA ALA A 553 -27.93 -4.91 0.18
C ALA A 553 -27.38 -3.48 0.14
N MET A 554 -28.18 -2.51 -0.29
CA MET A 554 -27.79 -1.09 -0.31
C MET A 554 -27.45 -0.58 1.10
N LYS A 555 -28.30 -0.89 2.07
CA LYS A 555 -28.09 -0.51 3.47
C LYS A 555 -26.78 -1.11 4.01
N THR A 556 -26.54 -2.39 3.76
CA THR A 556 -25.34 -3.09 4.20
C THR A 556 -24.08 -2.48 3.57
N ILE A 557 -24.10 -2.16 2.26
CA ILE A 557 -22.98 -1.45 1.57
C ILE A 557 -22.71 -0.09 2.23
N LEU A 558 -23.72 0.65 2.61
CA LEU A 558 -23.58 1.98 3.22
C LEU A 558 -23.08 1.91 4.68
N GLU A 559 -23.21 0.77 5.35
CA GLU A 559 -22.74 0.54 6.71
C GLU A 559 -21.33 -0.04 6.80
N GLU A 560 -20.75 -0.48 5.67
CA GLU A 560 -19.37 -0.93 5.55
C GLU A 560 -18.39 0.24 5.47
#